data_ba0bc3b03dbfb602f3c15bd9a677f1e7
#
_entry.id   ba0bc3b03dbfb602f3c15bd9a677f1e7
#
_cell.length_a   1.000
_cell.length_b   1.000
_cell.length_c   1.000
_cell.angle_alpha   90.00
_cell.angle_beta   90.00
_cell.angle_gamma   90.00
#
_symmetry.space_group_name_H-M   'P 1'
#
loop_
_entity.id
_entity.type
_entity.pdbx_description
1 polymer ?
#
loop_
_entity_poly.entity_id
_entity_poly.type
_entity_poly.pdbx_seq_one_letter_code
_entity_poly.pdbx_strand_id
1 'polypeptide(L)'
;MEIYINNYIFMTSGYFNDTFGYTPDNNRVLGILDDDSDNVQAVIGERYLSNSAVKSLTFLKVNMSRFENMIQSLDLVTWVLIISAGMLAFVVLYNLTNVNISERIREIATIKVLGFYDNEVGEYIYRENIILTLIGGLAGLLLGRALHTYIMTTIELDGVMFGTRINLSSFLLSYGITLIFSLLINAIMYPSLKKIPMVESLKSIE
;
A
#
# COMPACT_ATOMS: atom_id res chain seq x y z
N MET A 1 4.09 7.08 7.14
CA MET A 1 5.03 6.01 7.52
C MET A 1 5.85 6.53 8.67
N GLU A 2 5.88 5.85 9.81
CA GLU A 2 6.74 6.25 10.92
C GLU A 2 8.12 5.64 10.68
N ILE A 3 9.15 6.49 10.61
CA ILE A 3 10.54 6.07 10.43
C ILE A 3 11.30 6.54 11.66
N TYR A 4 11.92 5.63 12.36
CA TYR A 4 12.77 5.91 13.52
C TYR A 4 14.23 5.78 13.11
N ILE A 5 14.97 6.89 13.20
CA ILE A 5 16.39 6.93 12.88
C ILE A 5 17.15 7.02 14.19
N ASN A 6 17.92 5.98 14.49
CA ASN A 6 18.70 5.80 15.69
C ASN A 6 17.88 5.76 17.01
N ASN A 7 18.32 4.95 17.94
CA ASN A 7 17.79 4.92 19.31
C ASN A 7 18.69 5.79 20.19
N TYR A 8 18.13 6.85 20.78
CA TYR A 8 18.81 7.71 21.71
C TYR A 8 18.34 7.43 23.13
N ILE A 9 19.29 7.31 24.04
CA ILE A 9 19.03 7.24 25.47
C ILE A 9 19.46 8.56 26.06
N PHE A 10 18.52 9.31 26.64
CA PHE A 10 18.81 10.57 27.31
C PHE A 10 18.98 10.33 28.78
N MET A 11 20.15 10.74 29.33
CA MET A 11 20.45 10.62 30.75
C MET A 11 21.29 11.81 31.22
N THR A 12 21.24 12.12 32.50
CA THR A 12 22.07 13.15 33.07
C THR A 12 23.53 12.68 33.23
N SER A 13 24.48 13.59 33.19
CA SER A 13 25.91 13.26 33.36
C SER A 13 26.19 12.55 34.69
N GLY A 14 25.46 12.90 35.76
CA GLY A 14 25.56 12.23 37.05
C GLY A 14 25.13 10.76 36.98
N TYR A 15 23.93 10.51 36.42
CA TYR A 15 23.42 9.13 36.26
C TYR A 15 24.30 8.29 35.33
N PHE A 16 24.88 8.92 34.30
CA PHE A 16 25.82 8.25 33.39
C PHE A 16 27.10 7.82 34.17
N ASN A 17 27.66 8.75 34.96
CA ASN A 17 28.85 8.45 35.75
C ASN A 17 28.60 7.37 36.80
N ASP A 18 27.44 7.40 37.47
CA ASP A 18 27.06 6.40 38.48
C ASP A 18 26.86 5.00 37.86
N THR A 19 26.41 4.96 36.61
CA THR A 19 26.11 3.70 35.92
C THR A 19 27.34 3.10 35.24
N PHE A 20 28.15 3.93 34.60
CA PHE A 20 29.28 3.49 33.75
C PHE A 20 30.65 3.72 34.39
N GLY A 21 30.76 4.49 35.49
CA GLY A 21 32.00 4.71 36.23
C GLY A 21 32.97 5.72 35.61
N TYR A 22 32.55 6.46 34.58
CA TYR A 22 33.32 7.52 33.93
C TYR A 22 32.44 8.69 33.51
N THR A 23 33.02 9.86 33.36
CA THR A 23 32.32 11.04 32.88
C THR A 23 32.20 11.01 31.36
N PRO A 24 31.00 11.34 30.78
CA PRO A 24 30.84 11.34 29.34
C PRO A 24 31.62 12.48 28.67
N ASP A 25 32.32 12.17 27.60
CA ASP A 25 32.91 13.19 26.72
C ASP A 25 31.84 13.82 25.84
N ASN A 26 31.61 15.12 26.00
CA ASN A 26 30.69 15.87 25.17
C ASN A 26 31.33 16.15 23.80
N ASN A 27 31.11 15.27 22.85
CA ASN A 27 31.69 15.36 21.51
C ASN A 27 30.70 15.85 20.43
N ARG A 28 29.49 16.20 20.82
CA ARG A 28 28.45 16.70 19.89
C ARG A 28 27.69 17.85 20.53
N VAL A 29 27.45 18.88 19.72
CA VAL A 29 26.59 20.03 20.07
C VAL A 29 25.40 20.04 19.16
N LEU A 30 24.21 20.17 19.72
CA LEU A 30 22.98 20.41 18.99
C LEU A 30 22.61 21.89 19.14
N GLY A 31 22.40 22.57 18.04
CA GLY A 31 21.97 23.96 17.99
C GLY A 31 20.71 24.13 17.18
N ILE A 32 19.94 25.14 17.50
CA ILE A 32 18.77 25.57 16.73
C ILE A 32 19.17 26.85 16.00
N LEU A 33 18.86 26.94 14.70
CA LEU A 33 19.05 28.15 13.91
C LEU A 33 17.76 28.96 13.92
N ASP A 34 17.85 30.26 14.08
CA ASP A 34 16.70 31.18 13.96
C ASP A 34 16.26 31.33 12.50
N ASP A 35 17.21 31.24 11.56
CA ASP A 35 17.00 31.20 10.12
C ASP A 35 17.65 29.97 9.53
N ASP A 36 16.88 29.10 8.93
CA ASP A 36 17.31 27.86 8.31
C ASP A 36 17.46 27.93 6.78
N SER A 37 17.57 29.17 6.25
CA SER A 37 17.78 29.39 4.82
C SER A 37 19.11 28.80 4.34
N ASP A 38 19.15 28.35 3.11
CA ASP A 38 20.31 27.69 2.51
C ASP A 38 21.56 28.60 2.53
N ASN A 39 21.38 29.93 2.40
CA ASN A 39 22.46 30.90 2.50
C ASN A 39 23.06 30.94 3.91
N VAL A 40 22.22 30.97 4.94
CA VAL A 40 22.66 30.94 6.35
C VAL A 40 23.36 29.64 6.69
N GLN A 41 22.83 28.53 6.23
CA GLN A 41 23.46 27.22 6.41
C GLN A 41 24.84 27.16 5.75
N ALA A 42 25.01 27.71 4.53
CA ALA A 42 26.29 27.75 3.85
C ALA A 42 27.32 28.58 4.63
N VAL A 43 26.95 29.81 5.08
CA VAL A 43 27.82 30.70 5.84
C VAL A 43 28.23 30.04 7.20
N ILE A 44 27.27 29.48 7.88
CA ILE A 44 27.51 28.78 9.15
C ILE A 44 28.41 27.56 8.92
N GLY A 45 28.15 26.79 7.85
CA GLY A 45 28.93 25.64 7.44
C GLY A 45 30.39 26.02 7.25
N GLU A 46 30.67 27.02 6.46
CA GLU A 46 32.02 27.52 6.20
C GLU A 46 32.71 28.01 7.47
N ARG A 47 32.00 28.78 8.29
CA ARG A 47 32.53 29.35 9.52
C ARG A 47 32.89 28.29 10.57
N TYR A 48 32.05 27.30 10.77
CA TYR A 48 32.33 26.26 11.79
C TYR A 48 33.29 25.21 11.29
N LEU A 49 33.25 24.80 10.02
CA LEU A 49 34.17 23.83 9.43
C LEU A 49 35.59 24.38 9.25
N SER A 50 35.77 25.71 9.22
CA SER A 50 37.09 26.32 9.24
C SER A 50 37.82 26.13 10.56
N ASN A 51 37.10 25.76 11.65
CA ASN A 51 37.72 25.48 12.95
C ASN A 51 38.13 24.00 13.01
N SER A 52 39.42 23.76 13.25
CA SER A 52 39.99 22.40 13.32
C SER A 52 39.42 21.51 14.45
N ALA A 53 38.72 22.10 15.41
CA ALA A 53 38.06 21.36 16.49
C ALA A 53 36.71 20.76 16.01
N VAL A 54 36.12 21.27 14.92
CA VAL A 54 34.84 20.77 14.35
C VAL A 54 35.14 19.77 13.24
N LYS A 55 34.87 18.50 13.52
CA LYS A 55 35.09 17.42 12.54
C LYS A 55 33.98 17.33 11.49
N SER A 56 32.76 17.60 11.88
CA SER A 56 31.61 17.54 10.97
C SER A 56 30.49 18.46 11.44
N LEU A 57 29.75 18.99 10.50
CA LEU A 57 28.53 19.77 10.72
C LEU A 57 27.43 19.18 9.85
N THR A 58 26.26 18.94 10.44
CA THR A 58 25.13 18.34 9.75
C THR A 58 23.89 19.17 9.99
N PHE A 59 23.25 19.63 8.95
CA PHE A 59 21.96 20.31 9.04
C PHE A 59 20.85 19.28 8.90
N LEU A 60 19.90 19.29 9.84
CA LEU A 60 18.80 18.33 9.88
C LEU A 60 17.91 18.47 8.64
N LYS A 61 17.67 19.71 8.18
CA LYS A 61 16.86 19.99 6.98
C LYS A 61 17.39 19.28 5.72
N VAL A 62 18.71 19.31 5.51
CA VAL A 62 19.34 18.64 4.36
C VAL A 62 19.15 17.12 4.41
N ASN A 63 19.24 16.56 5.59
CA ASN A 63 18.99 15.13 5.75
C ASN A 63 17.50 14.80 5.54
N MET A 64 16.59 15.60 6.08
CA MET A 64 15.16 15.41 5.88
C MET A 64 14.78 15.48 4.40
N SER A 65 15.29 16.46 3.65
CA SER A 65 15.01 16.57 2.22
C SER A 65 15.55 15.37 1.40
N ARG A 66 16.68 14.81 1.79
CA ARG A 66 17.18 13.56 1.19
C ARG A 66 16.26 12.37 1.47
N PHE A 67 15.74 12.26 2.69
CA PHE A 67 14.76 11.24 3.04
C PHE A 67 13.43 11.43 2.29
N GLU A 68 12.94 12.66 2.20
CA GLU A 68 11.73 12.97 1.43
C GLU A 68 11.88 12.59 -0.05
N ASN A 69 12.99 12.92 -0.68
CA ASN A 69 13.28 12.53 -2.07
C ASN A 69 13.35 11.00 -2.24
N MET A 70 13.92 10.30 -1.26
CA MET A 70 13.96 8.84 -1.26
C MET A 70 12.55 8.24 -1.13
N ILE A 71 11.72 8.79 -0.25
CA ILE A 71 10.32 8.36 -0.08
C ILE A 71 9.52 8.63 -1.35
N GLN A 72 9.69 9.80 -1.99
CA GLN A 72 9.02 10.12 -3.25
C GLN A 72 9.38 9.12 -4.38
N SER A 73 10.61 8.64 -4.38
CA SER A 73 11.02 7.60 -5.34
C SER A 73 10.27 6.28 -5.10
N LEU A 74 9.96 5.96 -3.83
CA LEU A 74 9.15 4.79 -3.47
C LEU A 74 7.69 4.93 -3.86
N ASP A 75 7.16 6.15 -3.95
CA ASP A 75 5.79 6.40 -4.40
C ASP A 75 5.57 5.91 -5.83
N LEU A 76 6.53 6.14 -6.72
CA LEU A 76 6.46 5.63 -8.10
C LEU A 76 6.39 4.10 -8.14
N VAL A 77 7.23 3.42 -7.36
CA VAL A 77 7.21 1.95 -7.25
C VAL A 77 5.86 1.47 -6.71
N THR A 78 5.32 2.17 -5.71
CA THR A 78 4.01 1.86 -5.11
C THR A 78 2.90 1.98 -6.16
N TRP A 79 2.88 3.04 -6.96
CA TRP A 79 1.91 3.20 -8.04
C TRP A 79 2.01 2.10 -9.10
N VAL A 80 3.23 1.72 -9.52
CA VAL A 80 3.44 0.62 -10.45
C VAL A 80 2.89 -0.70 -9.89
N LEU A 81 3.13 -0.97 -8.60
CA LEU A 81 2.61 -2.17 -7.93
C LEU A 81 1.08 -2.16 -7.86
N ILE A 82 0.46 -1.03 -7.51
CA ILE A 82 -1.00 -0.89 -7.45
C ILE A 82 -1.62 -1.14 -8.83
N ILE A 83 -1.08 -0.53 -9.89
CA ILE A 83 -1.57 -0.70 -11.25
C ILE A 83 -1.41 -2.16 -11.71
N SER A 84 -0.24 -2.75 -11.46
CA SER A 84 0.03 -4.15 -11.83
C SER A 84 -0.90 -5.13 -11.11
N ALA A 85 -1.11 -4.92 -9.80
CA ALA A 85 -2.05 -5.73 -9.02
C ALA A 85 -3.49 -5.55 -9.51
N GLY A 86 -3.88 -4.32 -9.86
CA GLY A 86 -5.18 -4.01 -10.44
C GLY A 86 -5.40 -4.71 -11.78
N MET A 87 -4.40 -4.69 -12.67
CA MET A 87 -4.47 -5.41 -13.95
C MET A 87 -4.58 -6.93 -13.74
N LEU A 88 -3.80 -7.49 -12.82
CA LEU A 88 -3.89 -8.92 -12.49
C LEU A 88 -5.28 -9.27 -11.96
N ALA A 89 -5.80 -8.50 -11.02
CA ALA A 89 -7.15 -8.68 -10.48
C ALA A 89 -8.21 -8.60 -11.59
N PHE A 90 -8.07 -7.65 -12.52
CA PHE A 90 -8.95 -7.51 -13.67
C PHE A 90 -8.96 -8.79 -14.52
N VAL A 91 -7.79 -9.29 -14.91
CA VAL A 91 -7.68 -10.49 -15.75
C VAL A 91 -8.28 -11.71 -15.05
N VAL A 92 -7.97 -11.90 -13.77
CA VAL A 92 -8.47 -13.04 -12.99
C VAL A 92 -9.99 -12.98 -12.83
N LEU A 93 -10.54 -11.84 -12.44
CA LEU A 93 -11.98 -11.68 -12.27
C LEU A 93 -12.74 -11.77 -13.62
N TYR A 94 -12.17 -11.21 -14.68
CA TYR A 94 -12.73 -11.33 -16.03
C TYR A 94 -12.82 -12.80 -16.46
N ASN A 95 -11.72 -13.56 -16.30
CA ASN A 95 -11.70 -14.97 -16.65
C ASN A 95 -12.67 -15.79 -15.78
N LEU A 96 -12.70 -15.53 -14.46
CA LEU A 96 -13.61 -16.21 -13.54
C LEU A 96 -15.06 -15.96 -13.91
N THR A 97 -15.43 -14.71 -14.22
CA THR A 97 -16.78 -14.35 -14.64
C THR A 97 -17.14 -15.02 -15.97
N ASN A 98 -16.22 -15.06 -16.94
CA ASN A 98 -16.43 -15.75 -18.21
C ASN A 98 -16.68 -17.25 -18.02
N VAL A 99 -15.88 -17.92 -17.18
CA VAL A 99 -16.06 -19.34 -16.86
C VAL A 99 -17.41 -19.57 -16.18
N ASN A 100 -17.76 -18.78 -15.17
CA ASN A 100 -19.03 -18.87 -14.48
C ASN A 100 -20.23 -18.72 -15.44
N ILE A 101 -20.17 -17.75 -16.38
CA ILE A 101 -21.21 -17.56 -17.37
C ILE A 101 -21.28 -18.78 -18.32
N SER A 102 -20.13 -19.27 -18.79
CA SER A 102 -20.05 -20.39 -19.73
C SER A 102 -20.56 -21.70 -19.12
N GLU A 103 -20.24 -21.97 -17.86
CA GLU A 103 -20.70 -23.16 -17.13
C GLU A 103 -22.20 -23.12 -16.88
N ARG A 104 -22.79 -21.95 -16.66
CA ARG A 104 -24.21 -21.76 -16.35
C ARG A 104 -25.05 -21.30 -17.53
N ILE A 105 -24.51 -21.36 -18.75
CA ILE A 105 -25.18 -20.84 -19.95
C ILE A 105 -26.56 -21.43 -20.15
N ARG A 106 -26.76 -22.73 -19.82
CA ARG A 106 -28.06 -23.43 -19.92
C ARG A 106 -29.04 -22.95 -18.85
N GLU A 107 -28.60 -22.77 -17.61
CA GLU A 107 -29.43 -22.24 -16.53
C GLU A 107 -29.88 -20.83 -16.87
N ILE A 108 -28.96 -20.00 -17.36
CA ILE A 108 -29.24 -18.63 -17.81
C ILE A 108 -30.27 -18.62 -18.96
N ALA A 109 -30.08 -19.50 -19.95
CA ALA A 109 -31.02 -19.62 -21.06
C ALA A 109 -32.43 -20.09 -20.61
N THR A 110 -32.50 -21.03 -19.67
CA THR A 110 -33.75 -21.50 -19.08
C THR A 110 -34.50 -20.39 -18.35
N ILE A 111 -33.80 -19.61 -17.52
CA ILE A 111 -34.39 -18.48 -16.79
C ILE A 111 -34.91 -17.41 -17.76
N LYS A 112 -34.15 -17.12 -18.83
CA LYS A 112 -34.57 -16.17 -19.87
C LYS A 112 -35.80 -16.66 -20.63
N VAL A 113 -35.90 -17.95 -20.94
CA VAL A 113 -37.08 -18.54 -21.60
C VAL A 113 -38.33 -18.51 -20.70
N LEU A 114 -38.15 -18.59 -19.38
CA LEU A 114 -39.22 -18.41 -18.38
C LEU A 114 -39.70 -16.96 -18.27
N GLY A 115 -39.12 -16.02 -19.03
CA GLY A 115 -39.58 -14.64 -19.13
C GLY A 115 -38.85 -13.64 -18.19
N PHE A 116 -37.77 -14.03 -17.56
CA PHE A 116 -36.96 -13.11 -16.77
C PHE A 116 -36.19 -12.12 -17.66
N TYR A 117 -36.10 -10.88 -17.23
CA TYR A 117 -35.39 -9.83 -17.95
C TYR A 117 -33.85 -9.99 -17.77
N ASP A 118 -33.12 -9.51 -18.77
CA ASP A 118 -31.64 -9.56 -18.76
C ASP A 118 -30.99 -8.95 -17.48
N ASN A 119 -31.65 -7.95 -16.89
CA ASN A 119 -31.19 -7.32 -15.65
C ASN A 119 -31.33 -8.26 -14.44
N GLU A 120 -32.42 -9.01 -14.34
CA GLU A 120 -32.69 -9.94 -13.23
C GLU A 120 -31.74 -11.12 -13.29
N VAL A 121 -31.46 -11.61 -14.49
CA VAL A 121 -30.48 -12.68 -14.72
C VAL A 121 -29.07 -12.19 -14.38
N GLY A 122 -28.74 -10.94 -14.77
CA GLY A 122 -27.48 -10.29 -14.42
C GLY A 122 -27.29 -10.16 -12.91
N GLU A 123 -28.33 -9.71 -12.20
CA GLU A 123 -28.28 -9.56 -10.74
C GLU A 123 -28.01 -10.89 -10.02
N TYR A 124 -28.62 -11.99 -10.50
CA TYR A 124 -28.38 -13.32 -9.96
C TYR A 124 -26.91 -13.76 -10.06
N ILE A 125 -26.28 -13.56 -11.22
CA ILE A 125 -24.88 -13.95 -11.46
C ILE A 125 -23.91 -13.04 -10.71
N TYR A 126 -24.13 -11.73 -10.77
CA TYR A 126 -23.22 -10.76 -10.15
C TYR A 126 -23.26 -10.78 -8.63
N ARG A 127 -24.38 -11.20 -8.05
CA ARG A 127 -24.51 -11.39 -6.60
C ARG A 127 -23.47 -12.38 -6.07
N GLU A 128 -23.21 -13.47 -6.78
CA GLU A 128 -22.17 -14.44 -6.41
C GLU A 128 -20.77 -13.82 -6.46
N ASN A 129 -20.45 -13.12 -7.56
CA ASN A 129 -19.17 -12.43 -7.70
C ASN A 129 -18.96 -11.36 -6.61
N ILE A 130 -19.99 -10.64 -6.22
CA ILE A 130 -19.92 -9.66 -5.15
C ILE A 130 -19.62 -10.34 -3.81
N ILE A 131 -20.29 -11.44 -3.50
CA ILE A 131 -20.05 -12.20 -2.26
C ILE A 131 -18.62 -12.74 -2.22
N LEU A 132 -18.14 -13.31 -3.31
CA LEU A 132 -16.76 -13.78 -3.44
C LEU A 132 -15.76 -12.65 -3.27
N THR A 133 -16.03 -11.46 -3.85
CA THR A 133 -15.17 -10.28 -3.69
C THR A 133 -15.15 -9.78 -2.25
N LEU A 134 -16.29 -9.79 -1.55
CA LEU A 134 -16.36 -9.39 -0.14
C LEU A 134 -15.52 -10.32 0.74
N ILE A 135 -15.68 -11.62 0.60
CA ILE A 135 -14.95 -12.62 1.39
C ILE A 135 -13.46 -12.62 1.00
N GLY A 136 -13.16 -12.64 -0.29
CA GLY A 136 -11.80 -12.61 -0.81
C GLY A 136 -11.06 -11.33 -0.45
N GLY A 137 -11.73 -10.19 -0.48
CA GLY A 137 -11.18 -8.90 -0.07
C GLY A 137 -10.80 -8.88 1.42
N LEU A 138 -11.65 -9.41 2.30
CA LEU A 138 -11.33 -9.54 3.73
C LEU A 138 -10.15 -10.50 3.96
N ALA A 139 -10.13 -11.64 3.30
CA ALA A 139 -9.00 -12.57 3.37
C ALA A 139 -7.71 -11.92 2.85
N GLY A 140 -7.80 -11.18 1.73
CA GLY A 140 -6.70 -10.41 1.16
C GLY A 140 -6.13 -9.34 2.10
N LEU A 141 -6.98 -8.66 2.87
CA LEU A 141 -6.53 -7.70 3.88
C LEU A 141 -5.74 -8.37 5.00
N LEU A 142 -6.18 -9.53 5.46
CA LEU A 142 -5.46 -10.30 6.49
C LEU A 142 -4.10 -10.78 6.00
N LEU A 143 -4.05 -11.35 4.80
CA LEU A 143 -2.80 -11.78 4.16
C LEU A 143 -1.88 -10.58 3.87
N GLY A 144 -2.43 -9.46 3.40
CA GLY A 144 -1.70 -8.23 3.15
C GLY A 144 -1.05 -7.66 4.42
N ARG A 145 -1.77 -7.71 5.56
CA ARG A 145 -1.20 -7.32 6.86
C ARG A 145 -0.05 -8.25 7.28
N ALA A 146 -0.23 -9.55 7.13
CA ALA A 146 0.82 -10.52 7.48
C ALA A 146 2.08 -10.30 6.61
N LEU A 147 1.89 -10.13 5.30
CA LEU A 147 2.97 -9.85 4.35
C LEU A 147 3.68 -8.52 4.67
N HIS A 148 2.91 -7.46 4.95
CA HIS A 148 3.48 -6.16 5.34
C HIS A 148 4.36 -6.29 6.59
N THR A 149 3.86 -6.96 7.63
CA THR A 149 4.63 -7.16 8.86
C THR A 149 5.91 -7.96 8.58
N TYR A 150 5.83 -9.03 7.79
CA TYR A 150 6.98 -9.83 7.40
C TYR A 150 8.03 -9.00 6.64
N ILE A 151 7.59 -8.21 5.66
CA ILE A 151 8.49 -7.34 4.89
C ILE A 151 9.18 -6.32 5.80
N MET A 152 8.41 -5.62 6.65
CA MET A 152 8.95 -4.58 7.52
C MET A 152 9.96 -5.12 8.54
N THR A 153 9.74 -6.33 9.06
CA THR A 153 10.71 -6.96 9.99
C THR A 153 11.93 -7.53 9.27
N THR A 154 11.82 -7.86 7.98
CA THR A 154 12.94 -8.44 7.20
C THR A 154 13.86 -7.35 6.62
N ILE A 155 13.31 -6.15 6.31
CA ILE A 155 14.06 -5.03 5.72
C ILE A 155 14.68 -4.12 6.80
N GLU A 156 14.63 -4.50 8.08
CA GLU A 156 15.31 -3.74 9.13
C GLU A 156 16.80 -3.58 8.80
N LEU A 157 17.19 -2.31 8.55
CA LEU A 157 18.58 -1.92 8.34
C LEU A 157 19.15 -1.45 9.66
N ASP A 158 20.45 -1.71 9.90
CA ASP A 158 21.14 -1.22 11.08
C ASP A 158 20.94 0.31 11.25
N GLY A 159 20.19 0.69 12.29
CA GLY A 159 19.92 2.09 12.64
C GLY A 159 18.65 2.72 12.05
N VAL A 160 17.86 2.00 11.24
CA VAL A 160 16.57 2.49 10.73
C VAL A 160 15.46 1.47 10.99
N MET A 161 14.50 1.84 11.82
CA MET A 161 13.32 1.03 12.11
C MET A 161 12.13 1.56 11.31
N PHE A 162 11.46 0.69 10.58
CA PHE A 162 10.22 1.02 9.88
C PHE A 162 9.01 0.71 10.75
N GLY A 163 8.06 1.64 10.83
CA GLY A 163 6.82 1.44 11.58
C GLY A 163 5.97 0.33 10.96
N THR A 164 5.59 -0.65 11.77
CA THR A 164 4.73 -1.77 11.38
C THR A 164 3.24 -1.45 11.48
N ARG A 165 2.89 -0.25 11.93
CA ARG A 165 1.50 0.17 12.12
C ARG A 165 0.86 0.57 10.79
N ILE A 166 -0.26 -0.06 10.47
CA ILE A 166 -1.09 0.30 9.32
C ILE A 166 -2.31 1.06 9.85
N ASN A 167 -2.58 2.22 9.29
CA ASN A 167 -3.75 3.02 9.65
C ASN A 167 -5.04 2.35 9.16
N LEU A 168 -6.11 2.46 9.94
CA LEU A 168 -7.42 1.93 9.57
C LEU A 168 -7.92 2.51 8.23
N SER A 169 -7.60 3.78 7.95
CA SER A 169 -7.92 4.41 6.66
C SER A 169 -7.32 3.68 5.46
N SER A 170 -6.11 3.13 5.59
CA SER A 170 -5.47 2.36 4.52
C SER A 170 -6.19 1.05 4.25
N PHE A 171 -6.69 0.37 5.28
CA PHE A 171 -7.52 -0.83 5.12
C PHE A 171 -8.83 -0.52 4.41
N LEU A 172 -9.52 0.55 4.82
CA LEU A 172 -10.78 0.97 4.20
C LEU A 172 -10.58 1.39 2.74
N LEU A 173 -9.51 2.13 2.45
CA LEU A 173 -9.17 2.56 1.09
C LEU A 173 -8.87 1.36 0.19
N SER A 174 -8.02 0.45 0.64
CA SER A 174 -7.65 -0.77 -0.10
C SER A 174 -8.88 -1.63 -0.40
N TYR A 175 -9.74 -1.83 0.60
CA TYR A 175 -10.97 -2.60 0.45
C TYR A 175 -11.95 -1.91 -0.50
N GLY A 176 -12.11 -0.59 -0.36
CA GLY A 176 -12.94 0.23 -1.25
C GLY A 176 -12.50 0.17 -2.70
N ILE A 177 -11.19 0.27 -2.98
CA ILE A 177 -10.64 0.13 -4.33
C ILE A 177 -10.96 -1.27 -4.89
N THR A 178 -10.80 -2.32 -4.10
CA THR A 178 -11.12 -3.69 -4.53
C THR A 178 -12.59 -3.84 -4.91
N LEU A 179 -13.51 -3.27 -4.13
CA LEU A 179 -14.94 -3.28 -4.44
C LEU A 179 -15.25 -2.49 -5.71
N ILE A 180 -14.64 -1.32 -5.91
CA ILE A 180 -14.81 -0.51 -7.13
C ILE A 180 -14.34 -1.30 -8.35
N PHE A 181 -13.18 -1.96 -8.28
CA PHE A 181 -12.70 -2.82 -9.35
C PHE A 181 -13.67 -3.96 -9.67
N SER A 182 -14.20 -4.63 -8.66
CA SER A 182 -15.19 -5.70 -8.85
C SER A 182 -16.47 -5.20 -9.55
N LEU A 183 -16.97 -4.04 -9.13
CA LEU A 183 -18.14 -3.43 -9.76
C LEU A 183 -17.87 -3.02 -11.22
N LEU A 184 -16.68 -2.47 -11.51
CA LEU A 184 -16.26 -2.12 -12.86
C LEU A 184 -16.22 -3.35 -13.78
N ILE A 185 -15.66 -4.46 -13.29
CA ILE A 185 -15.60 -5.71 -14.06
C ILE A 185 -16.98 -6.25 -14.32
N ASN A 186 -17.87 -6.27 -13.33
CA ASN A 186 -19.25 -6.69 -13.51
C ASN A 186 -19.97 -5.82 -14.54
N ALA A 187 -19.73 -4.50 -14.53
CA ALA A 187 -20.29 -3.58 -15.53
C ALA A 187 -19.76 -3.84 -16.95
N ILE A 188 -18.46 -4.13 -17.10
CA ILE A 188 -17.84 -4.47 -18.39
C ILE A 188 -18.36 -5.81 -18.93
N MET A 189 -18.64 -6.77 -18.05
CA MET A 189 -19.14 -8.10 -18.41
C MET A 189 -20.64 -8.13 -18.71
N TYR A 190 -21.40 -7.10 -18.31
CA TYR A 190 -22.85 -7.03 -18.53
C TYR A 190 -23.27 -7.21 -20.01
N PRO A 191 -22.61 -6.59 -21.00
CA PRO A 191 -22.93 -6.80 -22.41
C PRO A 191 -22.72 -8.24 -22.88
N SER A 192 -21.78 -8.97 -22.29
CA SER A 192 -21.51 -10.37 -22.62
C SER A 192 -22.65 -11.29 -22.19
N LEU A 193 -23.27 -11.02 -21.04
CA LEU A 193 -24.48 -11.71 -20.58
C LEU A 193 -25.67 -11.50 -21.50
N LYS A 194 -25.83 -10.29 -22.04
CA LYS A 194 -26.92 -9.94 -22.93
C LYS A 194 -26.85 -10.66 -24.29
N LYS A 195 -25.64 -11.00 -24.74
CA LYS A 195 -25.40 -11.64 -26.05
C LYS A 195 -25.64 -13.15 -26.05
N ILE A 196 -26.00 -13.78 -24.93
CA ILE A 196 -26.22 -15.24 -24.86
C ILE A 196 -27.50 -15.59 -25.67
N PRO A 197 -27.38 -16.38 -26.76
CA PRO A 197 -28.51 -16.75 -27.59
C PRO A 197 -29.38 -17.83 -26.89
N MET A 198 -30.64 -17.50 -26.59
CA MET A 198 -31.55 -18.36 -25.84
C MET A 198 -31.84 -19.70 -26.56
N VAL A 199 -31.99 -19.70 -27.86
CA VAL A 199 -32.41 -20.86 -28.65
C VAL A 199 -31.26 -21.84 -28.89
N GLU A 200 -30.09 -21.31 -29.16
CA GLU A 200 -28.90 -22.11 -29.50
C GLU A 200 -28.31 -22.84 -28.29
N SER A 201 -28.40 -22.20 -27.11
CA SER A 201 -27.94 -22.76 -25.85
C SER A 201 -28.78 -23.96 -25.32
N LEU A 202 -30.05 -24.04 -25.76
CA LEU A 202 -30.96 -25.15 -25.43
C LEU A 202 -30.88 -26.28 -26.47
N LYS A 203 -30.44 -25.99 -27.71
CA LYS A 203 -30.42 -26.93 -28.84
C LYS A 203 -29.17 -27.81 -28.91
N SER A 204 -28.13 -27.56 -28.10
CA SER A 204 -26.89 -28.35 -28.13
C SER A 204 -26.96 -29.67 -27.32
N ILE A 205 -28.11 -30.39 -27.44
CA ILE A 205 -28.32 -31.73 -26.86
C ILE A 205 -28.53 -32.73 -28.00
N GLU A 206 -27.75 -32.67 -29.04
CA GLU A 206 -27.59 -33.79 -29.99
C GLU A 206 -26.14 -34.02 -30.28
#